data_b94a36c7ee39b47caa091adb89bb1c1e
#
_entry.id   b94a36c7ee39b47caa091adb89bb1c1e
#
_cell.length_a   1.000
_cell.length_b   1.000
_cell.length_c   1.000
_cell.angle_alpha   90.00
_cell.angle_beta   90.00
_cell.angle_gamma   90.00
#
_symmetry.space_group_name_H-M   'P 1'
#
loop_
_entity.id
_entity.type
_entity.pdbx_description
1 polymer ?
#
loop_
_entity_poly.entity_id
_entity_poly.type
_entity_poly.pdbx_seq_one_letter_code
_entity_poly.pdbx_strand_id
1 'polypeptide(L)'
;PLLASNGLLYGVSESSYENGSVLGSEKLFSYNPVTGVFNTLYDFNLSTGTVQSKLMQATNRKIYMTSADGGFYKRGSIMTYDLTTNALATIYVSRGYNNPDPGPNDFERAANNPLIQASNGKIYLASKFGGNGNLGVTSMLNPDGSSYQINDSFESLLVNQGTVPAGGLLQIGEFLYGTTLNGDDVNF
;
A
#
# COMPACT_ATOMS: atom_id res chain seq x y z
N PRO A 1 -12.96 -2.13 6.22
CA PRO A 1 -12.32 -2.71 7.40
C PRO A 1 -11.79 -4.11 7.13
N LEU A 2 -10.82 -4.53 7.94
CA LEU A 2 -10.19 -5.84 7.97
C LEU A 2 -10.61 -6.57 9.24
N LEU A 3 -11.16 -7.78 9.13
CA LEU A 3 -11.33 -8.69 10.27
C LEU A 3 -9.99 -9.41 10.51
N ALA A 4 -9.35 -9.09 11.64
CA ALA A 4 -8.05 -9.67 11.97
C ALA A 4 -8.19 -10.98 12.78
N SER A 5 -7.09 -11.73 12.87
CA SER A 5 -7.04 -13.04 13.53
C SER A 5 -7.35 -13.02 15.04
N ASN A 6 -7.35 -11.85 15.66
CA ASN A 6 -7.75 -11.63 17.05
C ASN A 6 -9.26 -11.34 17.22
N GLY A 7 -10.05 -11.41 16.16
CA GLY A 7 -11.49 -11.20 16.17
C GLY A 7 -11.94 -9.73 16.15
N LEU A 8 -11.00 -8.79 16.08
CA LEU A 8 -11.30 -7.37 15.97
C LEU A 8 -11.36 -6.93 14.50
N LEU A 9 -12.21 -5.94 14.21
CA LEU A 9 -12.21 -5.22 12.96
C LEU A 9 -11.23 -4.05 13.05
N TYR A 10 -10.37 -3.90 12.04
CA TYR A 10 -9.46 -2.77 11.89
C TYR A 10 -9.83 -1.94 10.67
N GLY A 11 -9.64 -0.64 10.77
CA GLY A 11 -9.89 0.28 9.68
C GLY A 11 -9.11 1.57 9.83
N VAL A 12 -9.10 2.36 8.76
CA VAL A 12 -8.60 3.74 8.77
C VAL A 12 -9.79 4.65 8.50
N SER A 13 -9.95 5.69 9.30
CA SER A 13 -10.93 6.74 9.08
C SER A 13 -10.40 7.73 8.05
N GLU A 14 -11.28 8.36 7.30
CA GLU A 14 -10.89 9.48 6.45
C GLU A 14 -10.66 10.75 7.29
N SER A 15 -9.87 11.68 6.75
CA SER A 15 -9.73 13.02 7.30
C SER A 15 -11.09 13.74 7.17
N SER A 16 -11.52 14.42 8.22
CA SER A 16 -12.70 15.27 8.15
C SER A 16 -12.35 16.66 7.63
N TYR A 17 -13.18 17.20 6.74
CA TYR A 17 -13.05 18.54 6.18
C TYR A 17 -14.31 19.34 6.45
N GLU A 18 -14.14 20.59 6.85
CA GLU A 18 -15.22 21.57 6.92
C GLU A 18 -14.75 22.89 6.32
N ASN A 19 -15.53 23.42 5.38
CA ASN A 19 -15.22 24.67 4.66
C ASN A 19 -13.80 24.73 4.07
N GLY A 20 -13.29 23.57 3.57
CA GLY A 20 -11.95 23.44 3.00
C GLY A 20 -10.81 23.34 4.00
N SER A 21 -11.10 23.32 5.30
CA SER A 21 -10.12 23.11 6.36
C SER A 21 -10.16 21.67 6.86
N VAL A 22 -8.99 21.08 7.09
CA VAL A 22 -8.87 19.74 7.70
C VAL A 22 -9.21 19.86 9.18
N LEU A 23 -10.28 19.20 9.63
CA LEU A 23 -10.72 19.19 11.03
C LEU A 23 -10.11 18.05 11.84
N GLY A 24 -9.61 17.01 11.21
CA GLY A 24 -9.05 15.87 11.91
C GLY A 24 -8.12 15.04 11.04
N SER A 25 -7.13 14.42 11.68
CA SER A 25 -6.23 13.46 11.04
C SER A 25 -6.93 12.13 10.80
N GLU A 26 -6.47 11.39 9.81
CA GLU A 26 -6.82 9.98 9.64
C GLU A 26 -6.39 9.19 10.87
N LYS A 27 -7.19 8.18 11.23
CA LYS A 27 -6.94 7.36 12.41
C LYS A 27 -6.99 5.88 12.07
N LEU A 28 -5.99 5.14 12.51
CA LEU A 28 -6.13 3.70 12.62
C LEU A 28 -7.00 3.38 13.83
N PHE A 29 -8.01 2.56 13.65
CA PHE A 29 -8.91 2.15 14.72
C PHE A 29 -9.11 0.64 14.75
N SER A 30 -9.55 0.15 15.92
CA SER A 30 -10.11 -1.18 16.09
C SER A 30 -11.54 -1.11 16.62
N TYR A 31 -12.35 -2.08 16.24
CA TYR A 31 -13.71 -2.25 16.71
C TYR A 31 -13.93 -3.73 17.09
N ASN A 32 -14.46 -3.94 18.28
CA ASN A 32 -14.86 -5.28 18.72
C ASN A 32 -16.34 -5.52 18.37
N PRO A 33 -16.65 -6.40 17.41
CA PRO A 33 -18.04 -6.62 16.98
C PRO A 33 -18.91 -7.33 18.03
N VAL A 34 -18.29 -7.95 19.05
CA VAL A 34 -19.02 -8.64 20.12
C VAL A 34 -19.41 -7.70 21.25
N THR A 35 -18.48 -6.81 21.65
CA THR A 35 -18.68 -5.91 22.81
C THR A 35 -19.09 -4.49 22.40
N GLY A 36 -18.99 -4.14 21.12
CA GLY A 36 -19.24 -2.79 20.60
C GLY A 36 -18.13 -1.78 20.94
N VAL A 37 -17.02 -2.21 21.53
CA VAL A 37 -15.94 -1.30 21.93
C VAL A 37 -15.15 -0.83 20.70
N PHE A 38 -15.00 0.49 20.57
CA PHE A 38 -14.21 1.18 19.56
C PHE A 38 -12.96 1.80 20.22
N ASN A 39 -11.79 1.58 19.62
CA ASN A 39 -10.54 2.18 20.08
C ASN A 39 -9.81 2.86 18.93
N THR A 40 -9.35 4.10 19.15
CA THR A 40 -8.34 4.74 18.31
C THR A 40 -6.97 4.20 18.68
N LEU A 41 -6.22 3.73 17.70
CA LEU A 41 -4.91 3.08 17.89
C LEU A 41 -3.76 4.00 17.51
N TYR A 42 -3.95 4.81 16.47
CA TYR A 42 -2.93 5.72 15.96
C TYR A 42 -3.54 6.89 15.22
N ASP A 43 -2.96 8.08 15.39
CA ASP A 43 -3.29 9.29 14.63
C ASP A 43 -2.21 9.53 13.57
N PHE A 44 -2.60 9.43 12.28
CA PHE A 44 -1.68 9.68 11.18
C PHE A 44 -1.36 11.17 11.06
N ASN A 45 -0.17 11.50 10.60
CA ASN A 45 0.31 12.86 10.47
C ASN A 45 1.10 13.05 9.16
N LEU A 46 1.63 14.24 8.94
CA LEU A 46 2.37 14.58 7.71
C LEU A 46 3.60 13.69 7.45
N SER A 47 4.19 13.07 8.48
CA SER A 47 5.34 12.18 8.30
C SER A 47 4.92 10.78 7.91
N THR A 48 3.78 10.30 8.40
CA THR A 48 3.20 9.00 8.02
C THR A 48 2.43 9.08 6.71
N GLY A 49 1.91 10.27 6.38
CA GLY A 49 1.10 10.51 5.20
C GLY A 49 -0.32 9.98 5.32
N THR A 50 -1.08 10.12 4.24
CA THR A 50 -2.47 9.67 4.13
C THR A 50 -2.54 8.19 3.78
N VAL A 51 -3.30 7.41 4.56
CA VAL A 51 -3.46 5.97 4.39
C VAL A 51 -4.76 5.68 3.64
N GLN A 52 -4.66 5.40 2.37
CA GLN A 52 -5.81 5.14 1.49
C GLN A 52 -5.92 3.68 1.05
N SER A 53 -4.95 2.83 1.41
CA SER A 53 -4.97 1.42 1.03
C SER A 53 -5.90 0.60 1.91
N LYS A 54 -6.36 -0.52 1.35
CA LYS A 54 -6.99 -1.56 2.16
C LYS A 54 -5.95 -2.18 3.08
N LEU A 55 -6.35 -2.46 4.32
CA LEU A 55 -5.51 -3.15 5.29
C LEU A 55 -5.37 -4.63 4.93
N MET A 56 -4.18 -5.19 5.12
CA MET A 56 -3.88 -6.61 4.93
C MET A 56 -3.20 -7.16 6.17
N GLN A 57 -3.68 -8.27 6.71
CA GLN A 57 -2.98 -8.99 7.78
C GLN A 57 -2.10 -10.08 7.17
N ALA A 58 -0.82 -10.08 7.55
CA ALA A 58 0.13 -11.13 7.21
C ALA A 58 0.22 -12.22 8.30
N THR A 59 0.88 -13.33 7.98
CA THR A 59 1.04 -14.49 8.89
C THR A 59 1.83 -14.17 10.15
N ASN A 60 2.63 -13.10 10.16
CA ASN A 60 3.39 -12.61 11.32
C ASN A 60 2.55 -11.78 12.30
N ARG A 61 1.21 -11.78 12.16
CA ARG A 61 0.26 -11.01 12.98
C ARG A 61 0.38 -9.50 12.89
N LYS A 62 1.03 -8.98 11.85
CA LYS A 62 1.05 -7.54 11.58
C LYS A 62 0.01 -7.18 10.54
N ILE A 63 -0.57 -6.00 10.70
CA ILE A 63 -1.43 -5.37 9.70
C ILE A 63 -0.55 -4.46 8.86
N TYR A 64 -0.60 -4.62 7.55
CA TYR A 64 0.14 -3.85 6.57
C TYR A 64 -0.77 -2.84 5.90
N MET A 65 -0.22 -1.66 5.63
CA MET A 65 -0.90 -0.57 4.94
C MET A 65 0.11 0.27 4.16
N THR A 66 -0.38 1.02 3.17
CA THR A 66 0.43 1.96 2.41
C THR A 66 -0.08 3.37 2.59
N SER A 67 0.82 4.35 2.57
CA SER A 67 0.47 5.76 2.48
C SER A 67 0.80 6.33 1.10
N ALA A 68 0.05 7.38 0.71
CA ALA A 68 0.23 8.02 -0.60
C ALA A 68 1.39 9.02 -0.61
N ASP A 69 1.60 9.73 0.47
CA ASP A 69 2.46 10.92 0.58
C ASP A 69 3.32 10.92 1.85
N GLY A 70 3.42 9.77 2.52
CA GLY A 70 4.27 9.59 3.70
C GLY A 70 5.74 9.37 3.37
N GLY A 71 6.55 9.33 4.44
CA GLY A 71 7.98 9.10 4.37
C GLY A 71 8.79 10.34 4.03
N PHE A 72 10.12 10.18 4.09
CA PHE A 72 11.07 11.29 3.88
C PHE A 72 10.90 12.00 2.53
N TYR A 73 10.67 11.24 1.47
CA TYR A 73 10.52 11.78 0.11
C TYR A 73 9.10 12.23 -0.22
N LYS A 74 8.12 12.04 0.68
CA LYS A 74 6.70 12.33 0.45
C LYS A 74 6.13 11.65 -0.81
N ARG A 75 6.59 10.44 -1.08
CA ARG A 75 6.20 9.63 -2.26
C ARG A 75 5.47 8.36 -1.88
N GLY A 76 5.19 8.20 -0.59
CA GLY A 76 4.51 7.04 -0.04
C GLY A 76 5.42 6.15 0.79
N SER A 77 4.81 5.32 1.59
CA SER A 77 5.51 4.37 2.46
C SER A 77 4.68 3.10 2.66
N ILE A 78 5.35 2.05 3.12
CA ILE A 78 4.71 0.84 3.63
C ILE A 78 4.89 0.83 5.14
N MET A 79 3.78 0.70 5.85
CA MET A 79 3.73 0.67 7.31
C MET A 79 3.14 -0.63 7.81
N THR A 80 3.49 -0.99 9.04
CA THR A 80 2.92 -2.13 9.76
C THR A 80 2.42 -1.71 11.13
N TYR A 81 1.29 -2.29 11.55
CA TYR A 81 0.82 -2.25 12.92
C TYR A 81 0.89 -3.67 13.51
N ASP A 82 1.65 -3.81 14.58
CA ASP A 82 1.88 -5.10 15.24
C ASP A 82 0.78 -5.35 16.29
N LEU A 83 0.00 -6.42 16.09
CA LEU A 83 -1.11 -6.78 16.99
C LEU A 83 -0.65 -7.28 18.37
N THR A 84 0.64 -7.56 18.55
CA THR A 84 1.19 -8.06 19.82
C THR A 84 1.71 -6.90 20.67
N THR A 85 2.40 -5.95 20.04
CA THR A 85 3.05 -4.83 20.75
C THR A 85 2.24 -3.54 20.66
N ASN A 86 1.20 -3.49 19.83
CA ASN A 86 0.41 -2.29 19.50
C ASN A 86 1.27 -1.13 18.95
N ALA A 87 2.34 -1.46 18.24
CA ALA A 87 3.26 -0.48 17.68
C ALA A 87 3.05 -0.32 16.17
N LEU A 88 3.01 0.93 15.71
CA LEU A 88 3.10 1.28 14.29
C LEU A 88 4.58 1.48 13.92
N ALA A 89 4.98 0.95 12.76
CA ALA A 89 6.32 1.13 12.21
C ALA A 89 6.25 1.36 10.70
N THR A 90 7.06 2.28 10.19
CA THR A 90 7.35 2.38 8.76
C THR A 90 8.46 1.41 8.42
N ILE A 91 8.19 0.45 7.53
CA ILE A 91 9.14 -0.59 7.13
C ILE A 91 9.79 -0.32 5.78
N TYR A 92 9.18 0.54 4.96
CA TYR A 92 9.73 0.97 3.68
C TYR A 92 9.27 2.37 3.33
N VAL A 93 10.18 3.20 2.79
CA VAL A 93 9.90 4.56 2.30
C VAL A 93 10.21 4.61 0.82
N SER A 94 9.20 4.90 0.02
CA SER A 94 9.37 5.07 -1.41
C SER A 94 10.16 6.32 -1.76
N ARG A 95 11.02 6.20 -2.75
CA ARG A 95 11.73 7.33 -3.38
C ARG A 95 10.93 7.95 -4.51
N GLY A 96 9.95 7.22 -5.05
CA GLY A 96 9.11 7.66 -6.15
C GLY A 96 9.83 7.66 -7.50
N TYR A 97 9.14 8.24 -8.48
CA TYR A 97 9.63 8.41 -9.84
C TYR A 97 10.52 9.65 -9.96
N ASN A 98 11.58 9.58 -10.77
CA ASN A 98 12.53 10.70 -11.01
C ASN A 98 13.16 11.29 -9.73
N ASN A 99 13.44 10.48 -8.73
CA ASN A 99 14.21 10.94 -7.58
C ASN A 99 15.68 11.16 -8.00
N PRO A 100 16.29 12.31 -7.64
CA PRO A 100 17.69 12.59 -7.96
C PRO A 100 18.69 11.71 -7.20
N ASP A 101 18.26 11.08 -6.09
CA ASP A 101 19.11 10.15 -5.36
C ASP A 101 19.31 8.85 -6.15
N PRO A 102 20.51 8.26 -6.14
CA PRO A 102 20.77 7.02 -6.86
C PRO A 102 19.89 5.88 -6.31
N GLY A 103 19.15 5.25 -7.20
CA GLY A 103 18.25 4.13 -6.89
C GLY A 103 17.22 3.90 -7.98
N PRO A 104 16.49 2.78 -7.92
CA PRO A 104 15.46 2.49 -8.90
C PRO A 104 14.32 3.52 -8.79
N ASN A 105 13.66 3.79 -9.91
CA ASN A 105 12.38 4.49 -9.93
C ASN A 105 11.33 3.61 -9.27
N ASP A 106 11.04 3.93 -8.03
CA ASP A 106 10.25 3.17 -7.07
C ASP A 106 8.73 3.34 -7.31
N PHE A 107 7.89 2.66 -6.52
CA PHE A 107 6.47 2.97 -6.54
C PHE A 107 6.24 4.43 -6.12
N GLU A 108 5.20 5.01 -6.64
CA GLU A 108 4.78 6.35 -6.20
C GLU A 108 3.30 6.31 -5.82
N ARG A 109 2.98 6.92 -4.67
CA ARG A 109 1.62 7.06 -4.18
C ARG A 109 0.85 5.74 -4.23
N ALA A 110 1.34 4.72 -3.53
CA ALA A 110 0.74 3.38 -3.45
C ALA A 110 -0.66 3.37 -2.80
N ALA A 111 -1.34 4.51 -2.85
CA ALA A 111 -2.70 4.66 -2.39
C ALA A 111 -3.67 3.76 -3.16
N ASN A 112 -4.66 3.23 -2.47
CA ASN A 112 -5.78 2.45 -2.99
C ASN A 112 -5.46 1.01 -3.45
N ASN A 113 -4.21 0.61 -3.61
CA ASN A 113 -3.90 -0.76 -3.98
C ASN A 113 -3.57 -1.60 -2.73
N PRO A 114 -4.33 -2.66 -2.44
CA PRO A 114 -4.05 -3.52 -1.31
C PRO A 114 -2.74 -4.29 -1.52
N LEU A 115 -2.01 -4.47 -0.42
CA LEU A 115 -0.90 -5.41 -0.36
C LEU A 115 -1.44 -6.84 -0.31
N ILE A 116 -0.64 -7.80 -0.76
CA ILE A 116 -0.88 -9.22 -0.59
C ILE A 116 0.37 -9.91 -0.05
N GLN A 117 0.21 -10.82 0.91
CA GLN A 117 1.25 -11.78 1.24
C GLN A 117 1.05 -13.02 0.38
N ALA A 118 2.03 -13.33 -0.45
CA ALA A 118 2.00 -14.55 -1.28
C ALA A 118 2.46 -15.79 -0.50
N SER A 119 2.23 -16.97 -1.06
CA SER A 119 2.57 -18.27 -0.45
C SER A 119 4.08 -18.44 -0.17
N ASN A 120 4.94 -17.70 -0.88
CA ASN A 120 6.37 -17.63 -0.61
C ASN A 120 6.75 -16.75 0.60
N GLY A 121 5.75 -16.22 1.31
CA GLY A 121 5.90 -15.38 2.50
C GLY A 121 6.22 -13.92 2.21
N LYS A 122 6.51 -13.54 0.98
CA LYS A 122 6.82 -12.14 0.61
C LYS A 122 5.55 -11.30 0.47
N ILE A 123 5.71 -10.00 0.67
CA ILE A 123 4.66 -9.00 0.48
C ILE A 123 4.79 -8.42 -0.92
N TYR A 124 3.69 -8.36 -1.66
CA TYR A 124 3.62 -7.81 -3.00
C TYR A 124 2.69 -6.60 -3.06
N LEU A 125 3.03 -5.69 -3.95
CA LEU A 125 2.34 -4.43 -4.21
C LEU A 125 2.25 -4.21 -5.72
N ALA A 126 1.09 -3.74 -6.19
CA ALA A 126 0.94 -3.12 -7.49
C ALA A 126 0.61 -1.63 -7.29
N SER A 127 1.38 -0.73 -7.85
CA SER A 127 1.19 0.72 -7.72
C SER A 127 0.82 1.33 -9.06
N LYS A 128 -0.12 2.29 -9.06
CA LYS A 128 -0.55 3.03 -10.26
C LYS A 128 0.55 3.90 -10.86
N PHE A 129 1.45 4.38 -10.02
CA PHE A 129 2.52 5.30 -10.38
C PHE A 129 3.86 4.75 -9.94
N GLY A 130 4.93 5.31 -10.48
CA GLY A 130 6.30 4.86 -10.29
C GLY A 130 6.82 4.08 -11.46
N GLY A 131 8.02 3.53 -11.33
CA GLY A 131 8.72 2.85 -12.42
C GLY A 131 9.31 3.83 -13.44
N ASN A 132 9.90 3.30 -14.52
CA ASN A 132 10.64 4.12 -15.49
C ASN A 132 9.74 5.10 -16.26
N GLY A 133 8.52 4.70 -16.58
CA GLY A 133 7.54 5.53 -17.31
C GLY A 133 6.55 6.27 -16.42
N ASN A 134 6.62 6.11 -15.09
CA ASN A 134 5.59 6.55 -14.16
C ASN A 134 4.18 6.00 -14.48
N LEU A 135 4.14 4.82 -15.08
CA LEU A 135 2.91 4.13 -15.48
C LEU A 135 2.57 2.94 -14.57
N GLY A 136 3.27 2.86 -13.45
CA GLY A 136 3.07 1.87 -12.43
C GLY A 136 4.16 0.82 -12.34
N VAL A 137 4.16 0.11 -11.22
CA VAL A 137 5.09 -0.99 -10.94
C VAL A 137 4.38 -2.12 -10.21
N THR A 138 4.90 -3.33 -10.37
CA THR A 138 4.75 -4.38 -9.37
C THR A 138 6.06 -4.53 -8.62
N SER A 139 5.97 -4.65 -7.31
CA SER A 139 7.14 -4.78 -6.44
C SER A 139 6.89 -5.78 -5.32
N MET A 140 7.98 -6.25 -4.73
CA MET A 140 7.94 -7.13 -3.56
C MET A 140 8.99 -6.75 -2.52
N LEU A 141 8.75 -7.18 -1.28
CA LEU A 141 9.66 -7.04 -0.16
C LEU A 141 9.46 -8.18 0.85
N ASN A 142 10.43 -8.36 1.71
CA ASN A 142 10.25 -9.22 2.88
C ASN A 142 9.29 -8.57 3.90
N PRO A 143 8.65 -9.35 4.79
CA PRO A 143 7.74 -8.80 5.81
C PRO A 143 8.36 -7.82 6.79
N ASP A 144 9.67 -7.78 6.92
CA ASP A 144 10.42 -6.81 7.72
C ASP A 144 10.77 -5.52 6.97
N GLY A 145 10.42 -5.42 5.69
CA GLY A 145 10.73 -4.29 4.81
C GLY A 145 12.04 -4.43 4.03
N SER A 146 12.85 -5.45 4.33
CA SER A 146 14.11 -5.71 3.62
C SER A 146 13.88 -6.27 2.22
N SER A 147 14.95 -6.27 1.42
CA SER A 147 14.96 -6.87 0.08
C SER A 147 13.86 -6.35 -0.85
N TYR A 148 13.53 -5.05 -0.74
CA TYR A 148 12.63 -4.44 -1.70
C TYR A 148 13.19 -4.53 -3.12
N GLN A 149 12.36 -4.96 -4.05
CA GLN A 149 12.70 -4.98 -5.47
C GLN A 149 11.45 -4.73 -6.33
N ILE A 150 11.68 -4.10 -7.47
CA ILE A 150 10.69 -3.98 -8.53
C ILE A 150 10.72 -5.28 -9.33
N ASN A 151 9.56 -5.91 -9.48
CA ASN A 151 9.38 -7.10 -10.30
C ASN A 151 9.16 -6.71 -11.76
N ASP A 152 8.35 -5.66 -11.97
CA ASP A 152 8.03 -5.16 -13.30
C ASP A 152 7.70 -3.67 -13.25
N SER A 153 8.09 -2.95 -14.31
CA SER A 153 7.79 -1.54 -14.53
C SER A 153 6.95 -1.41 -15.78
N PHE A 154 5.74 -0.90 -15.65
CA PHE A 154 4.83 -0.72 -16.78
C PHE A 154 5.29 0.45 -17.65
N GLU A 155 5.42 0.20 -18.95
CA GLU A 155 5.90 1.17 -19.93
C GLU A 155 4.98 1.21 -21.14
N SER A 156 4.73 2.41 -21.67
CA SER A 156 3.81 2.60 -22.80
C SER A 156 4.25 1.96 -24.14
N LEU A 157 5.51 1.53 -24.21
CA LEU A 157 6.09 0.95 -25.41
C LEU A 157 6.05 -0.60 -25.44
N LEU A 158 5.63 -1.23 -24.34
CA LEU A 158 5.55 -2.69 -24.29
C LEU A 158 4.17 -3.16 -24.75
N VAL A 159 4.15 -3.84 -25.88
CA VAL A 159 2.93 -4.45 -26.45
C VAL A 159 2.42 -5.54 -25.50
N ASN A 160 1.11 -5.61 -25.29
CA ASN A 160 0.40 -6.61 -24.47
C ASN A 160 0.62 -6.53 -22.96
N GLN A 161 1.10 -5.41 -22.43
CA GLN A 161 1.31 -5.30 -20.97
C GLN A 161 0.22 -4.48 -20.27
N GLY A 162 -0.44 -3.56 -20.98
CA GLY A 162 -1.29 -2.54 -20.37
C GLY A 162 -0.49 -1.61 -19.44
N THR A 163 -1.12 -0.60 -18.88
CA THR A 163 -0.49 0.36 -17.95
C THR A 163 -1.43 0.73 -16.81
N VAL A 164 -0.87 1.34 -15.77
CA VAL A 164 -1.62 1.83 -14.61
C VAL A 164 -2.35 0.68 -13.88
N PRO A 165 -1.67 -0.13 -13.09
CA PRO A 165 -2.30 -1.17 -12.27
C PRO A 165 -3.47 -0.62 -11.45
N ALA A 166 -4.65 -1.26 -11.58
CA ALA A 166 -5.93 -0.70 -11.13
C ALA A 166 -6.52 -1.36 -9.90
N GLY A 167 -5.93 -2.40 -9.41
CA GLY A 167 -6.47 -3.16 -8.29
C GLY A 167 -5.39 -3.87 -7.50
N GLY A 168 -5.82 -4.62 -6.49
CA GLY A 168 -4.93 -5.51 -5.77
C GLY A 168 -4.56 -6.73 -6.61
N LEU A 169 -3.52 -7.40 -6.17
CA LEU A 169 -3.11 -8.68 -6.74
C LEU A 169 -3.91 -9.82 -6.10
N LEU A 170 -4.18 -10.85 -6.88
CA LEU A 170 -4.80 -12.11 -6.44
C LEU A 170 -3.84 -13.25 -6.73
N GLN A 171 -3.54 -14.09 -5.74
CA GLN A 171 -2.77 -15.30 -5.97
C GLN A 171 -3.66 -16.48 -6.34
N ILE A 172 -3.30 -17.17 -7.43
CA ILE A 172 -3.89 -18.45 -7.84
C ILE A 172 -2.73 -19.41 -8.16
N GLY A 173 -2.55 -20.45 -7.34
CA GLY A 173 -1.39 -21.31 -7.43
C GLY A 173 -0.09 -20.53 -7.17
N GLU A 174 0.84 -20.60 -8.10
CA GLU A 174 2.13 -19.89 -8.03
C GLU A 174 2.12 -18.51 -8.69
N PHE A 175 1.01 -18.11 -9.31
CA PHE A 175 0.89 -16.88 -10.08
C PHE A 175 0.15 -15.79 -9.30
N LEU A 176 0.56 -14.54 -9.53
CA LEU A 176 -0.15 -13.34 -9.10
C LEU A 176 -0.83 -12.70 -10.31
N TYR A 177 -2.13 -12.43 -10.17
CA TYR A 177 -2.96 -11.82 -11.19
C TYR A 177 -3.34 -10.42 -10.76
N GLY A 178 -3.31 -9.48 -11.70
CA GLY A 178 -3.73 -8.10 -11.52
C GLY A 178 -4.44 -7.59 -12.76
N THR A 179 -4.97 -6.38 -12.67
CA THR A 179 -5.62 -5.67 -13.78
C THR A 179 -4.97 -4.31 -13.98
N THR A 180 -4.98 -3.83 -15.22
CA THR A 180 -4.55 -2.47 -15.58
C THR A 180 -5.75 -1.63 -16.02
N LEU A 181 -5.67 -0.31 -15.84
CA LEU A 181 -6.71 0.62 -16.30
C LEU A 181 -6.67 0.83 -17.81
N ASN A 182 -5.47 0.92 -18.34
CA ASN A 182 -5.27 1.12 -19.78
C ASN A 182 -4.79 -0.21 -20.38
N GLY A 183 -5.49 -0.66 -21.41
CA GLY A 183 -5.05 -1.74 -22.27
C GLY A 183 -4.01 -1.24 -23.28
N ASP A 184 -3.58 -2.12 -24.15
CA ASP A 184 -2.79 -1.74 -25.30
C ASP A 184 -3.67 -0.94 -26.27
N ASP A 185 -3.15 0.17 -26.77
CA ASP A 185 -3.68 0.81 -27.98
C ASP A 185 -3.33 -0.06 -29.19
N VAL A 186 -4.00 -1.21 -29.33
CA VAL A 186 -4.05 -1.90 -30.62
C VAL A 186 -4.99 -1.09 -31.50
N ASN A 187 -4.42 -0.19 -32.29
CA ASN A 187 -5.14 0.40 -33.41
C ASN A 187 -5.58 -0.76 -34.34
N PHE A 188 -6.88 -1.12 -34.29
CA PHE A 188 -7.53 -1.97 -35.26
C PHE A 188 -7.82 -1.16 -36.53
#